data_50f3a7f7c6e1f341f5af29a0609eecf1
#
_entry.id   50f3a7f7c6e1f341f5af29a0609eecf1
#
_cell.length_a   1.000
_cell.length_b   1.000
_cell.length_c   1.000
_cell.angle_alpha   90.00
_cell.angle_beta   90.00
_cell.angle_gamma   90.00
#
_symmetry.space_group_name_H-M   'P 1'
#
loop_
_entity.id
_entity.type
_entity.pdbx_description
1 polymer ?
#
loop_
_entity_poly.entity_id
_entity_poly.type
_entity_poly.pdbx_seq_one_letter_code
_entity_poly.pdbx_strand_id
1 'polypeptide(L)'
;MEHIDKYAPGPTFFKTLFNFLGISGDSDHLTFPIVRLNSTTLKTDHGDILIDYSKNLITEDVMKMLFELGKSRGIESARDKMFSGEKINFTEGRAVLHLALRNRSNHPIMVDGHDVMPEVNKVLEKMKGFCHKVRSGEWKGWTGKSITDVVNIGIGGSDLGPLMVTEALKNYSKGGPRVHFVSNIDGTHIAKTLAELNAETTLFIVASKTFTTQETITNATSAKEWFLEHAKDKSAVAKHFVALSTAAVVKAFGIDLDNMFGFWDWVGGRYSLWSCIGLSIALHIGRYIVIGLLQTLITPVEKNAPILLALLGIWYINFFQAETHALLPYDQYMHRFAAYFQQGDMESNGKYITIHGKRVNYHTGPIVWGEPGTNGQHAFYQLIHQGTRMVPADFLIPVQTQHPIREGLHHKILMANFLAQTEALMKGKTTEEARKELEASGLSGDALETILPHKVFQGNKPTNSIVFKKLNPFTLGALIAMYEHKIFIQGVMWEINSFDQWGVELGKALCKKIEPELQGTEEVHSHDSSTNGLINFIKKNHA
;
A
#
# COMPACT_ATOMS: atom_id res chain seq x y z
N MET A 1 -10.49 -1.63 -27.36
CA MET A 1 -9.09 -1.79 -27.83
C MET A 1 -8.79 -0.96 -29.07
N GLU A 2 -9.60 -0.97 -30.11
CA GLU A 2 -9.39 -0.10 -31.29
C GLU A 2 -9.27 1.40 -30.96
N HIS A 3 -9.86 1.87 -29.88
CA HIS A 3 -9.74 3.28 -29.48
C HIS A 3 -8.42 3.61 -28.74
N ILE A 4 -7.79 2.65 -28.05
CA ILE A 4 -6.44 2.87 -27.45
C ILE A 4 -5.38 2.77 -28.53
N ASP A 5 -5.50 1.86 -29.49
CA ASP A 5 -4.55 1.74 -30.61
C ASP A 5 -4.52 3.01 -31.49
N LYS A 6 -5.63 3.75 -31.53
CA LYS A 6 -5.70 5.04 -32.23
C LYS A 6 -4.91 6.16 -31.51
N TYR A 7 -4.57 5.94 -30.24
CA TYR A 7 -3.86 6.88 -29.36
C TYR A 7 -2.64 6.27 -28.67
N ALA A 8 -2.21 5.06 -29.06
CA ALA A 8 -0.96 4.47 -28.57
C ALA A 8 0.22 5.29 -29.10
N PRO A 9 1.04 5.89 -28.22
CA PRO A 9 2.05 6.85 -28.61
C PRO A 9 3.29 6.18 -29.19
N GLY A 10 3.41 6.20 -30.51
CA GLY A 10 4.74 6.17 -31.13
C GLY A 10 5.41 7.54 -30.99
N PRO A 11 6.70 7.70 -31.29
CA PRO A 11 7.42 8.99 -31.25
C PRO A 11 6.72 10.11 -32.02
N THR A 12 5.93 9.75 -33.02
CA THR A 12 5.11 10.66 -33.85
C THR A 12 3.90 11.21 -33.09
N PHE A 13 3.37 10.46 -32.11
CA PHE A 13 2.18 10.88 -31.35
C PHE A 13 2.47 12.07 -30.43
N PHE A 14 3.61 12.09 -29.74
CA PHE A 14 4.00 13.26 -28.95
C PHE A 14 4.10 14.51 -29.82
N LYS A 15 4.69 14.40 -31.00
CA LYS A 15 4.76 15.49 -31.98
C LYS A 15 3.38 15.95 -32.44
N THR A 16 2.46 15.01 -32.64
CA THR A 16 1.07 15.28 -33.05
C THR A 16 0.26 15.83 -31.88
N LEU A 17 0.42 15.31 -30.66
CA LEU A 17 -0.22 15.81 -29.44
C LEU A 17 0.27 17.23 -29.11
N PHE A 18 1.58 17.48 -29.20
CA PHE A 18 2.14 18.82 -29.02
C PHE A 18 1.65 19.82 -30.08
N ASN A 19 1.55 19.40 -31.33
CA ASN A 19 0.97 20.22 -32.40
C ASN A 19 -0.53 20.47 -32.19
N PHE A 20 -1.28 19.48 -31.74
CA PHE A 20 -2.71 19.60 -31.43
C PHE A 20 -2.99 20.52 -30.23
N LEU A 21 -2.10 20.50 -29.23
CA LEU A 21 -2.19 21.36 -28.05
C LEU A 21 -1.67 22.79 -28.32
N GLY A 22 -1.28 23.10 -29.56
CA GLY A 22 -0.75 24.42 -29.93
C GLY A 22 0.63 24.74 -29.33
N ILE A 23 1.36 23.69 -28.93
CA ILE A 23 2.67 23.77 -28.29
C ILE A 23 3.72 23.69 -29.41
N SER A 24 3.94 24.79 -30.11
CA SER A 24 5.05 24.92 -31.07
C SER A 24 6.24 25.58 -30.37
N GLY A 25 7.30 24.80 -30.13
CA GLY A 25 8.54 25.33 -29.57
C GLY A 25 9.48 24.20 -29.17
N ASP A 26 10.76 24.49 -29.18
CA ASP A 26 11.80 23.60 -28.70
C ASP A 26 11.45 23.03 -27.32
N SER A 27 11.67 21.75 -27.13
CA SER A 27 11.21 20.93 -26.00
C SER A 27 11.72 21.35 -24.61
N ASP A 28 12.45 22.43 -24.49
CA ASP A 28 13.23 22.71 -23.29
C ASP A 28 12.51 23.54 -22.22
N HIS A 29 11.39 24.22 -22.52
CA HIS A 29 10.71 25.07 -21.53
C HIS A 29 9.19 25.17 -21.71
N LEU A 30 8.48 24.03 -21.69
CA LEU A 30 7.02 24.02 -21.63
C LEU A 30 6.54 24.24 -20.18
N THR A 31 6.45 25.49 -19.76
CA THR A 31 5.67 25.83 -18.57
C THR A 31 4.19 25.80 -18.91
N PHE A 32 3.45 24.80 -18.41
CA PHE A 32 2.00 24.89 -18.39
C PHE A 32 1.63 26.00 -17.39
N PRO A 33 0.97 27.09 -17.83
CA PRO A 33 0.57 28.13 -16.89
C PRO A 33 -0.48 27.56 -15.95
N ILE A 34 -0.15 27.41 -14.67
CA ILE A 34 -1.14 27.13 -13.64
C ILE A 34 -1.92 28.42 -13.40
N VAL A 35 -2.99 28.56 -14.14
CA VAL A 35 -3.86 29.75 -14.07
C VAL A 35 -4.94 29.57 -12.99
N ARG A 36 -5.19 28.34 -12.52
CA ARG A 36 -6.28 28.04 -11.60
C ARG A 36 -5.95 26.83 -10.71
N LEU A 37 -6.38 26.88 -9.45
CA LEU A 37 -6.36 25.73 -8.56
C LEU A 37 -7.33 24.66 -9.06
N ASN A 38 -6.81 23.53 -9.52
CA ASN A 38 -7.58 22.34 -9.87
C ASN A 38 -7.55 21.38 -8.69
N SER A 39 -8.64 21.34 -7.95
CA SER A 39 -8.73 20.51 -6.75
C SER A 39 -10.09 19.82 -6.64
N THR A 40 -10.10 18.70 -5.96
CA THR A 40 -11.31 18.05 -5.48
C THR A 40 -11.22 17.85 -3.97
N THR A 41 -12.35 17.83 -3.31
CA THR A 41 -12.43 17.63 -1.87
C THR A 41 -13.23 16.38 -1.56
N LEU A 42 -12.59 15.45 -0.87
CA LEU A 42 -13.27 14.33 -0.28
C LEU A 42 -13.92 14.80 1.03
N LYS A 43 -15.24 15.01 1.00
CA LYS A 43 -16.01 15.41 2.16
C LYS A 43 -16.13 14.29 3.17
N THR A 44 -15.84 14.58 4.43
CA THR A 44 -15.98 13.61 5.53
C THR A 44 -16.51 14.29 6.80
N ASP A 45 -17.20 13.53 7.65
CA ASP A 45 -17.73 14.01 8.93
C ASP A 45 -16.62 14.37 9.95
N HIS A 46 -15.37 13.95 9.68
CA HIS A 46 -14.23 14.14 10.58
C HIS A 46 -13.14 15.08 10.03
N GLY A 47 -13.46 15.82 8.99
CA GLY A 47 -12.58 16.75 8.30
C GLY A 47 -12.33 16.33 6.85
N ASP A 48 -12.32 17.32 5.99
CA ASP A 48 -12.17 17.12 4.56
C ASP A 48 -10.72 16.74 4.19
N ILE A 49 -10.57 15.98 3.11
CA ILE A 49 -9.30 15.72 2.45
C ILE A 49 -9.31 16.50 1.14
N LEU A 50 -8.41 17.47 1.03
CA LEU A 50 -8.19 18.24 -0.20
C LEU A 50 -7.19 17.50 -1.08
N ILE A 51 -7.51 17.32 -2.34
CA ILE A 51 -6.62 16.77 -3.36
C ILE A 51 -6.41 17.85 -4.41
N ASP A 52 -5.25 18.48 -4.37
CA ASP A 52 -4.81 19.44 -5.39
C ASP A 52 -4.00 18.70 -6.45
N TYR A 53 -4.47 18.76 -7.69
CA TYR A 53 -3.81 18.19 -8.87
C TYR A 53 -3.41 19.27 -9.90
N SER A 54 -3.32 20.53 -9.47
CA SER A 54 -2.97 21.67 -10.33
C SER A 54 -1.57 21.55 -10.94
N LYS A 55 -0.67 20.85 -10.26
CA LYS A 55 0.72 20.67 -10.68
C LYS A 55 0.92 19.45 -11.59
N ASN A 56 -0.09 19.10 -12.37
CA ASN A 56 -0.03 18.04 -13.37
C ASN A 56 0.07 18.61 -14.78
N LEU A 57 0.74 17.88 -15.67
CA LEU A 57 0.86 18.22 -17.10
C LEU A 57 -0.43 17.81 -17.82
N ILE A 58 -1.52 18.51 -17.55
CA ILE A 58 -2.85 18.15 -18.05
C ILE A 58 -3.70 19.39 -18.33
N THR A 59 -4.48 19.32 -19.41
CA THR A 59 -5.45 20.36 -19.78
C THR A 59 -6.87 19.93 -19.42
N GLU A 60 -7.82 20.87 -19.38
CA GLU A 60 -9.24 20.56 -19.17
C GLU A 60 -9.80 19.60 -20.23
N ASP A 61 -9.37 19.73 -21.49
CA ASP A 61 -9.84 18.88 -22.58
C ASP A 61 -9.29 17.45 -22.45
N VAL A 62 -8.03 17.29 -22.03
CA VAL A 62 -7.47 15.99 -21.72
C VAL A 62 -8.22 15.34 -20.55
N MET A 63 -8.54 16.11 -19.49
CA MET A 63 -9.34 15.59 -18.38
C MET A 63 -10.73 15.11 -18.85
N LYS A 64 -11.42 15.87 -19.71
CA LYS A 64 -12.70 15.44 -20.29
C LYS A 64 -12.55 14.13 -21.05
N MET A 65 -11.54 14.02 -21.92
CA MET A 65 -11.26 12.78 -22.67
C MET A 65 -10.96 11.60 -21.74
N LEU A 66 -10.23 11.81 -20.65
CA LEU A 66 -9.97 10.76 -19.64
C LEU A 66 -11.25 10.33 -18.91
N PHE A 67 -12.15 11.26 -18.59
CA PHE A 67 -13.45 10.90 -18.02
C PHE A 67 -14.31 10.11 -19.02
N GLU A 68 -14.33 10.50 -20.28
CA GLU A 68 -15.02 9.74 -21.33
C GLU A 68 -14.42 8.35 -21.52
N LEU A 69 -13.10 8.24 -21.53
CA LEU A 69 -12.40 6.96 -21.55
C LEU A 69 -12.82 6.09 -20.37
N GLY A 70 -12.85 6.65 -19.17
CA GLY A 70 -13.30 5.94 -17.96
C GLY A 70 -14.73 5.42 -18.07
N LYS A 71 -15.64 6.26 -18.56
CA LYS A 71 -17.04 5.87 -18.83
C LYS A 71 -17.13 4.76 -19.87
N SER A 72 -16.38 4.87 -20.98
CA SER A 72 -16.36 3.88 -22.05
C SER A 72 -15.82 2.52 -21.60
N ARG A 73 -14.94 2.50 -20.59
CA ARG A 73 -14.42 1.28 -19.95
C ARG A 73 -15.37 0.67 -18.91
N GLY A 74 -16.51 1.29 -18.69
CA GLY A 74 -17.55 0.77 -17.81
C GLY A 74 -17.19 0.79 -16.33
N ILE A 75 -16.47 1.82 -15.86
CA ILE A 75 -16.07 1.97 -14.43
C ILE A 75 -17.29 1.83 -13.50
N GLU A 76 -18.42 2.45 -13.85
CA GLU A 76 -19.65 2.41 -13.04
C GLU A 76 -20.23 0.99 -12.98
N SER A 77 -20.28 0.30 -14.12
CA SER A 77 -20.74 -1.10 -14.17
C SER A 77 -19.82 -2.02 -13.37
N ALA A 78 -18.50 -1.85 -13.48
CA ALA A 78 -17.54 -2.64 -12.72
C ALA A 78 -17.66 -2.39 -11.20
N ARG A 79 -17.89 -1.13 -10.80
CA ARG A 79 -18.22 -0.77 -9.42
C ARG A 79 -19.48 -1.51 -8.94
N ASP A 80 -20.55 -1.44 -9.70
CA ASP A 80 -21.84 -2.03 -9.33
C ASP A 80 -21.73 -3.56 -9.19
N LYS A 81 -20.98 -4.22 -10.07
CA LYS A 81 -20.65 -5.65 -9.97
C LYS A 81 -19.88 -5.98 -8.70
N MET A 82 -18.89 -5.16 -8.35
CA MET A 82 -18.13 -5.36 -7.10
C MET A 82 -19.04 -5.20 -5.87
N PHE A 83 -19.87 -4.18 -5.85
CA PHE A 83 -20.75 -3.87 -4.71
C PHE A 83 -21.92 -4.85 -4.57
N SER A 84 -22.39 -5.45 -5.68
CA SER A 84 -23.46 -6.47 -5.66
C SER A 84 -22.97 -7.87 -5.26
N GLY A 85 -21.65 -8.09 -5.15
CA GLY A 85 -21.09 -9.39 -4.80
C GLY A 85 -20.90 -10.33 -5.99
N GLU A 86 -20.90 -9.81 -7.22
CA GLU A 86 -20.53 -10.61 -8.38
C GLU A 86 -19.08 -11.12 -8.28
N LYS A 87 -18.83 -12.30 -8.86
CA LYS A 87 -17.50 -12.96 -8.82
C LYS A 87 -16.54 -12.33 -9.83
N ILE A 88 -16.20 -11.06 -9.60
CA ILE A 88 -15.31 -10.29 -10.50
C ILE A 88 -13.85 -10.77 -10.47
N ASN A 89 -13.42 -11.48 -9.44
CA ASN A 89 -12.17 -12.26 -9.47
C ASN A 89 -12.45 -13.60 -10.16
N PHE A 90 -12.61 -13.56 -11.45
CA PHE A 90 -13.10 -14.68 -12.26
C PHE A 90 -12.09 -15.83 -12.36
N THR A 91 -10.77 -15.57 -12.29
CA THR A 91 -9.73 -16.60 -12.37
C THR A 91 -9.72 -17.52 -11.15
N GLU A 92 -10.22 -17.05 -10.01
CA GLU A 92 -10.40 -17.84 -8.79
C GLU A 92 -11.88 -18.14 -8.47
N GLY A 93 -12.83 -17.62 -9.28
CA GLY A 93 -14.28 -17.82 -9.10
C GLY A 93 -14.84 -17.15 -7.83
N ARG A 94 -14.27 -16.03 -7.38
CA ARG A 94 -14.58 -15.37 -6.12
C ARG A 94 -15.17 -13.97 -6.31
N ALA A 95 -16.07 -13.59 -5.41
CA ALA A 95 -16.43 -12.20 -5.22
C ALA A 95 -15.26 -11.38 -4.63
N VAL A 96 -15.36 -10.06 -4.64
CA VAL A 96 -14.35 -9.15 -4.08
C VAL A 96 -15.05 -8.20 -3.13
N LEU A 97 -15.07 -8.54 -1.84
CA LEU A 97 -15.94 -7.87 -0.88
C LEU A 97 -15.21 -7.34 0.37
N HIS A 98 -13.94 -6.95 0.26
CA HIS A 98 -13.28 -6.21 1.33
C HIS A 98 -14.06 -4.95 1.74
N LEU A 99 -14.88 -4.39 0.86
CA LEU A 99 -15.78 -3.28 1.15
C LEU A 99 -16.91 -3.66 2.13
N ALA A 100 -17.39 -4.91 2.14
CA ALA A 100 -18.42 -5.39 3.08
C ALA A 100 -17.93 -5.30 4.53
N LEU A 101 -16.63 -5.44 4.76
CA LEU A 101 -16.02 -5.31 6.09
C LEU A 101 -16.15 -3.89 6.66
N ARG A 102 -16.36 -2.88 5.80
CA ARG A 102 -16.60 -1.47 6.15
C ARG A 102 -18.07 -1.08 6.12
N ASN A 103 -18.95 -1.96 5.64
CA ASN A 103 -20.38 -1.68 5.56
C ASN A 103 -21.00 -1.61 6.97
N ARG A 104 -21.44 -0.41 7.38
CA ARG A 104 -22.12 -0.16 8.66
C ARG A 104 -23.61 0.14 8.49
N SER A 105 -24.09 0.26 7.25
CA SER A 105 -25.52 0.38 6.97
C SER A 105 -26.28 -0.93 7.15
N ASN A 106 -25.55 -2.05 7.16
CA ASN A 106 -26.08 -3.41 7.16
C ASN A 106 -27.01 -3.71 5.96
N HIS A 107 -26.93 -2.93 4.88
CA HIS A 107 -27.57 -3.36 3.64
C HIS A 107 -27.02 -4.72 3.23
N PRO A 108 -27.90 -5.69 2.90
CA PRO A 108 -27.48 -7.00 2.49
C PRO A 108 -26.53 -6.95 1.29
N ILE A 109 -25.48 -7.77 1.33
CA ILE A 109 -24.58 -8.00 0.20
C ILE A 109 -24.61 -9.49 -0.09
N MET A 110 -25.07 -9.86 -1.29
CA MET A 110 -25.37 -11.24 -1.63
C MET A 110 -24.19 -11.90 -2.36
N VAL A 111 -23.78 -13.09 -1.89
CA VAL A 111 -22.84 -13.98 -2.59
C VAL A 111 -23.49 -15.35 -2.68
N ASP A 112 -23.66 -15.87 -3.89
CA ASP A 112 -24.31 -17.17 -4.14
C ASP A 112 -25.68 -17.30 -3.44
N GLY A 113 -26.43 -16.21 -3.36
CA GLY A 113 -27.76 -16.19 -2.73
C GLY A 113 -27.76 -16.04 -1.19
N HIS A 114 -26.59 -15.87 -0.56
CA HIS A 114 -26.45 -15.68 0.89
C HIS A 114 -25.99 -14.27 1.22
N ASP A 115 -26.65 -13.64 2.21
CA ASP A 115 -26.19 -12.35 2.75
C ASP A 115 -24.94 -12.55 3.63
N VAL A 116 -23.83 -11.90 3.27
CA VAL A 116 -22.56 -12.02 4.00
C VAL A 116 -22.52 -11.15 5.27
N MET A 117 -23.40 -10.17 5.42
CA MET A 117 -23.31 -9.18 6.49
C MET A 117 -23.50 -9.75 7.90
N PRO A 118 -24.42 -10.72 8.16
CA PRO A 118 -24.56 -11.34 9.47
C PRO A 118 -23.26 -12.00 9.96
N GLU A 119 -22.55 -12.72 9.09
CA GLU A 119 -21.29 -13.37 9.44
C GLU A 119 -20.16 -12.35 9.66
N VAL A 120 -20.08 -11.30 8.83
CA VAL A 120 -19.14 -10.19 9.02
C VAL A 120 -19.32 -9.59 10.41
N ASN A 121 -20.56 -9.25 10.78
CA ASN A 121 -20.84 -8.66 12.08
C ASN A 121 -20.51 -9.60 13.24
N LYS A 122 -20.79 -10.91 13.10
CA LYS A 122 -20.46 -11.92 14.11
C LYS A 122 -18.95 -11.96 14.40
N VAL A 123 -18.11 -11.96 13.36
CA VAL A 123 -16.65 -11.95 13.53
C VAL A 123 -16.17 -10.66 14.18
N LEU A 124 -16.71 -9.50 13.77
CA LEU A 124 -16.34 -8.21 14.34
C LEU A 124 -16.72 -8.10 15.82
N GLU A 125 -17.90 -8.60 16.23
CA GLU A 125 -18.29 -8.62 17.64
C GLU A 125 -17.42 -9.61 18.44
N LYS A 126 -17.03 -10.77 17.87
CA LYS A 126 -16.07 -11.68 18.51
C LYS A 126 -14.73 -11.01 18.74
N MET A 127 -14.19 -10.29 17.72
CA MET A 127 -12.96 -9.51 17.87
C MET A 127 -13.08 -8.45 18.95
N LYS A 128 -14.18 -7.71 18.98
CA LYS A 128 -14.45 -6.67 19.98
C LYS A 128 -14.46 -7.24 21.40
N GLY A 129 -15.15 -8.35 21.62
CA GLY A 129 -15.17 -9.05 22.91
C GLY A 129 -13.79 -9.53 23.35
N PHE A 130 -13.03 -10.13 22.43
CA PHE A 130 -11.66 -10.56 22.70
C PHE A 130 -10.72 -9.37 23.03
N CYS A 131 -10.78 -8.31 22.25
CA CYS A 131 -9.99 -7.10 22.52
C CYS A 131 -10.33 -6.49 23.88
N HIS A 132 -11.60 -6.48 24.25
CA HIS A 132 -12.01 -6.03 25.57
C HIS A 132 -11.36 -6.84 26.69
N LYS A 133 -11.44 -8.18 26.60
CA LYS A 133 -10.86 -9.08 27.60
C LYS A 133 -9.34 -8.91 27.74
N VAL A 134 -8.63 -8.80 26.63
CA VAL A 134 -7.17 -8.60 26.65
C VAL A 134 -6.81 -7.23 27.23
N ARG A 135 -7.45 -6.16 26.76
CA ARG A 135 -7.12 -4.78 27.17
C ARG A 135 -7.56 -4.45 28.59
N SER A 136 -8.63 -5.05 29.09
CA SER A 136 -9.07 -4.91 30.50
C SER A 136 -8.23 -5.75 31.46
N GLY A 137 -7.41 -6.66 30.93
CA GLY A 137 -6.68 -7.63 31.73
C GLY A 137 -7.54 -8.78 32.27
N GLU A 138 -8.75 -8.97 31.79
CA GLU A 138 -9.58 -10.16 32.07
C GLU A 138 -8.97 -11.41 31.44
N TRP A 139 -8.43 -11.30 30.24
CA TRP A 139 -7.67 -12.38 29.61
C TRP A 139 -6.31 -12.52 30.29
N LYS A 140 -6.04 -13.70 30.82
CA LYS A 140 -4.83 -14.03 31.58
C LYS A 140 -4.00 -15.08 30.87
N GLY A 141 -2.69 -14.91 30.92
CA GLY A 141 -1.71 -15.95 30.57
C GLY A 141 -1.78 -17.16 31.53
N TRP A 142 -0.96 -18.17 31.28
CA TRP A 142 -0.96 -19.41 32.08
C TRP A 142 -0.61 -19.18 33.55
N THR A 143 0.18 -18.15 33.87
CA THR A 143 0.55 -17.77 35.25
C THR A 143 -0.45 -16.85 35.92
N GLY A 144 -1.55 -16.50 35.25
CA GLY A 144 -2.53 -15.54 35.76
C GLY A 144 -2.15 -14.06 35.55
N LYS A 145 -1.03 -13.76 34.90
CA LYS A 145 -0.62 -12.40 34.55
C LYS A 145 -1.41 -11.89 33.33
N SER A 146 -1.60 -10.56 33.24
CA SER A 146 -2.22 -9.92 32.08
C SER A 146 -1.25 -9.89 30.90
N ILE A 147 -1.79 -9.87 29.69
CA ILE A 147 -1.02 -9.74 28.44
C ILE A 147 -0.52 -8.29 28.31
N THR A 148 0.77 -8.12 28.10
CA THR A 148 1.44 -6.83 27.87
C THR A 148 1.99 -6.69 26.47
N ASP A 149 2.24 -7.82 25.81
CA ASP A 149 2.84 -7.88 24.47
C ASP A 149 2.04 -8.80 23.57
N VAL A 150 1.91 -8.41 22.31
CA VAL A 150 1.28 -9.18 21.25
C VAL A 150 2.25 -9.31 20.09
N VAL A 151 2.48 -10.51 19.61
CA VAL A 151 3.30 -10.77 18.42
C VAL A 151 2.39 -11.20 17.28
N ASN A 152 2.31 -10.40 16.22
CA ASN A 152 1.62 -10.75 14.99
C ASN A 152 2.57 -11.49 14.06
N ILE A 153 2.35 -12.78 13.86
CA ILE A 153 3.13 -13.63 12.96
C ILE A 153 2.32 -13.80 11.67
N GLY A 154 2.78 -13.18 10.60
CA GLY A 154 2.11 -13.19 9.30
C GLY A 154 2.96 -12.55 8.24
N ILE A 155 2.72 -12.79 6.97
CA ILE A 155 3.49 -12.24 5.85
C ILE A 155 2.57 -11.62 4.79
N GLY A 156 3.08 -10.69 3.98
CA GLY A 156 2.32 -10.01 2.93
C GLY A 156 1.13 -9.24 3.52
N GLY A 157 -0.09 -9.52 3.07
CA GLY A 157 -1.29 -8.83 3.54
C GLY A 157 -1.60 -9.05 5.03
N SER A 158 -1.09 -10.12 5.63
CA SER A 158 -1.23 -10.40 7.07
C SER A 158 -0.20 -9.65 7.94
N ASP A 159 0.72 -8.93 7.34
CA ASP A 159 1.76 -8.12 7.98
C ASP A 159 1.66 -6.64 7.60
N LEU A 160 1.77 -6.31 6.31
CA LEU A 160 2.00 -4.95 5.82
C LEU A 160 0.88 -3.97 6.22
N GLY A 161 -0.38 -4.36 6.10
CA GLY A 161 -1.52 -3.53 6.51
C GLY A 161 -1.56 -3.32 8.02
N PRO A 162 -1.57 -4.39 8.83
CA PRO A 162 -1.52 -4.29 10.29
C PRO A 162 -0.33 -3.47 10.80
N LEU A 163 0.87 -3.69 10.29
CA LEU A 163 2.08 -2.92 10.67
C LEU A 163 1.90 -1.44 10.31
N MET A 164 1.49 -1.12 9.09
CA MET A 164 1.32 0.25 8.63
C MET A 164 0.31 1.02 9.51
N VAL A 165 -0.85 0.43 9.80
CA VAL A 165 -1.88 1.09 10.60
C VAL A 165 -1.47 1.20 12.07
N THR A 166 -0.81 0.19 12.61
CA THR A 166 -0.30 0.22 13.99
C THR A 166 0.71 1.36 14.17
N GLU A 167 1.66 1.53 13.25
CA GLU A 167 2.60 2.64 13.27
C GLU A 167 1.90 3.99 13.04
N ALA A 168 1.01 4.09 12.05
CA ALA A 168 0.31 5.33 11.72
C ALA A 168 -0.57 5.85 12.86
N LEU A 169 -1.15 4.96 13.66
CA LEU A 169 -2.06 5.30 14.74
C LEU A 169 -1.46 5.12 16.14
N LYS A 170 -0.15 4.92 16.25
CA LYS A 170 0.56 4.69 17.53
C LYS A 170 0.24 5.74 18.60
N ASN A 171 0.04 6.99 18.19
CA ASN A 171 -0.35 8.06 19.12
C ASN A 171 -1.74 7.85 19.78
N TYR A 172 -2.56 6.96 19.23
CA TYR A 172 -3.88 6.60 19.76
C TYR A 172 -3.86 5.34 20.62
N SER A 173 -2.71 4.65 20.76
CA SER A 173 -2.55 3.42 21.53
C SER A 173 -2.48 3.68 23.03
N LYS A 174 -3.63 3.94 23.66
CA LYS A 174 -3.71 4.15 25.11
C LYS A 174 -4.18 2.88 25.83
N GLY A 175 -3.40 2.39 26.78
CA GLY A 175 -3.77 1.26 27.65
C GLY A 175 -3.90 -0.10 26.96
N GLY A 176 -3.37 -0.25 25.75
CA GLY A 176 -3.28 -1.53 25.05
C GLY A 176 -1.90 -2.18 25.18
N PRO A 177 -1.78 -3.46 24.80
CA PRO A 177 -0.51 -4.15 24.75
C PRO A 177 0.41 -3.54 23.69
N ARG A 178 1.71 -3.70 23.84
CA ARG A 178 2.68 -3.45 22.77
C ARG A 178 2.47 -4.49 21.67
N VAL A 179 2.62 -4.09 20.42
CA VAL A 179 2.48 -5.02 19.29
C VAL A 179 3.79 -5.10 18.52
N HIS A 180 4.23 -6.32 18.28
CA HIS A 180 5.41 -6.68 17.51
C HIS A 180 4.96 -7.43 16.26
N PHE A 181 5.72 -7.31 15.17
CA PHE A 181 5.42 -7.97 13.91
C PHE A 181 6.58 -8.87 13.51
N VAL A 182 6.27 -10.10 13.11
CA VAL A 182 7.23 -11.08 12.59
C VAL A 182 6.71 -11.62 11.27
N SER A 183 7.42 -11.32 10.18
CA SER A 183 7.00 -11.68 8.83
C SER A 183 8.06 -12.44 8.04
N ASN A 184 9.34 -12.06 8.14
CA ASN A 184 10.41 -12.68 7.37
C ASN A 184 10.76 -14.07 7.94
N ILE A 185 11.09 -14.99 7.03
CA ILE A 185 11.60 -16.34 7.39
C ILE A 185 13.04 -16.29 7.92
N ASP A 186 13.78 -15.19 7.69
CA ASP A 186 15.09 -14.98 8.31
C ASP A 186 14.96 -15.08 9.85
N GLY A 187 15.60 -16.07 10.43
CA GLY A 187 15.55 -16.34 11.87
C GLY A 187 15.93 -15.16 12.76
N THR A 188 16.67 -14.19 12.23
CA THR A 188 17.00 -12.93 12.93
C THR A 188 15.74 -12.17 13.34
N HIS A 189 14.68 -12.20 12.50
CA HIS A 189 13.45 -11.46 12.79
C HIS A 189 12.75 -11.99 14.03
N ILE A 190 12.50 -13.30 14.08
CA ILE A 190 11.85 -13.93 15.24
C ILE A 190 12.75 -13.91 16.48
N ALA A 191 14.05 -14.20 16.34
CA ALA A 191 14.98 -14.26 17.46
C ALA A 191 15.11 -12.92 18.20
N LYS A 192 15.29 -11.81 17.47
CA LYS A 192 15.34 -10.47 18.06
C LYS A 192 14.03 -10.09 18.75
N THR A 193 12.89 -10.45 18.15
CA THR A 193 11.60 -10.17 18.77
C THR A 193 11.42 -10.93 20.07
N LEU A 194 11.68 -12.24 20.08
CA LEU A 194 11.52 -13.08 21.28
C LEU A 194 12.47 -12.69 22.42
N ALA A 195 13.67 -12.21 22.10
CA ALA A 195 14.65 -11.79 23.11
C ALA A 195 14.18 -10.64 24.01
N GLU A 196 13.23 -9.82 23.53
CA GLU A 196 12.70 -8.66 24.26
C GLU A 196 11.40 -8.97 25.03
N LEU A 197 10.92 -10.23 24.97
CA LEU A 197 9.60 -10.60 25.45
C LEU A 197 9.64 -11.47 26.71
N ASN A 198 8.57 -11.37 27.48
CA ASN A 198 8.29 -12.28 28.59
C ASN A 198 7.20 -13.26 28.19
N ALA A 199 7.53 -14.56 28.17
CA ALA A 199 6.62 -15.61 27.77
C ALA A 199 5.29 -15.61 28.57
N GLU A 200 5.33 -15.24 29.86
CA GLU A 200 4.14 -15.22 30.72
C GLU A 200 3.10 -14.15 30.33
N THR A 201 3.52 -13.11 29.61
CA THR A 201 2.68 -11.94 29.28
C THR A 201 2.58 -11.68 27.78
N THR A 202 3.06 -12.59 26.95
CA THR A 202 3.04 -12.47 25.49
C THR A 202 1.91 -13.28 24.87
N LEU A 203 1.14 -12.67 23.97
CA LEU A 203 0.12 -13.31 23.13
C LEU A 203 0.61 -13.36 21.68
N PHE A 204 0.52 -14.51 21.05
CA PHE A 204 0.88 -14.72 19.64
C PHE A 204 -0.37 -14.78 18.77
N ILE A 205 -0.39 -14.00 17.70
CA ILE A 205 -1.41 -14.05 16.64
C ILE A 205 -0.78 -14.73 15.44
N VAL A 206 -1.29 -15.89 15.04
CA VAL A 206 -0.86 -16.61 13.84
C VAL A 206 -1.81 -16.26 12.71
N ALA A 207 -1.37 -15.36 11.81
CA ALA A 207 -2.18 -14.79 10.74
C ALA A 207 -1.88 -15.47 9.40
N SER A 208 -2.64 -16.53 9.06
CA SER A 208 -2.50 -17.26 7.80
C SER A 208 -3.84 -17.80 7.34
N LYS A 209 -4.32 -17.35 6.16
CA LYS A 209 -5.64 -17.71 5.62
C LYS A 209 -5.84 -19.23 5.53
N THR A 210 -4.88 -19.92 4.95
CA THR A 210 -4.90 -21.39 4.76
C THR A 210 -4.19 -22.16 5.87
N PHE A 211 -3.50 -21.46 6.78
CA PHE A 211 -2.63 -22.04 7.80
C PHE A 211 -1.52 -22.95 7.23
N THR A 212 -1.09 -22.68 5.99
CA THR A 212 -0.08 -23.46 5.25
C THR A 212 1.04 -22.60 4.69
N THR A 213 1.02 -21.27 4.95
CA THR A 213 2.07 -20.36 4.49
C THR A 213 3.37 -20.70 5.22
N GLN A 214 4.39 -21.14 4.49
CA GLN A 214 5.61 -21.72 5.05
C GLN A 214 6.27 -20.79 6.06
N GLU A 215 6.50 -19.53 5.71
CA GLU A 215 7.13 -18.54 6.56
C GLU A 215 6.36 -18.34 7.87
N THR A 216 5.03 -18.22 7.77
CA THR A 216 4.18 -18.01 8.94
C THR A 216 4.18 -19.19 9.87
N ILE A 217 4.05 -20.41 9.33
CA ILE A 217 3.99 -21.64 10.16
C ILE A 217 5.35 -21.92 10.79
N THR A 218 6.45 -21.73 10.07
CA THR A 218 7.80 -21.90 10.61
C THR A 218 8.05 -20.91 11.76
N ASN A 219 7.79 -19.62 11.56
CA ASN A 219 7.93 -18.63 12.62
C ASN A 219 7.01 -18.92 13.82
N ALA A 220 5.76 -19.32 13.56
CA ALA A 220 4.81 -19.68 14.63
C ALA A 220 5.27 -20.90 15.41
N THR A 221 5.87 -21.90 14.74
CA THR A 221 6.43 -23.10 15.38
C THR A 221 7.61 -22.72 16.27
N SER A 222 8.55 -21.92 15.78
CA SER A 222 9.67 -21.41 16.58
C SER A 222 9.22 -20.60 17.81
N ALA A 223 8.21 -19.73 17.62
CA ALA A 223 7.60 -19.01 18.74
C ALA A 223 6.95 -19.94 19.77
N LYS A 224 6.28 -21.00 19.32
CA LYS A 224 5.65 -21.99 20.18
C LYS A 224 6.69 -22.84 20.94
N GLU A 225 7.78 -23.22 20.30
CA GLU A 225 8.89 -23.93 20.93
C GLU A 225 9.52 -23.07 22.03
N TRP A 226 9.89 -21.84 21.72
CA TRP A 226 10.37 -20.86 22.70
C TRP A 226 9.38 -20.68 23.87
N PHE A 227 8.09 -20.55 23.59
CA PHE A 227 7.05 -20.41 24.60
C PHE A 227 6.99 -21.65 25.52
N LEU A 228 7.05 -22.86 24.96
CA LEU A 228 6.97 -24.12 25.71
C LEU A 228 8.23 -24.41 26.53
N GLU A 229 9.39 -23.88 26.14
CA GLU A 229 10.61 -23.92 26.99
C GLU A 229 10.39 -23.21 28.33
N HIS A 230 9.54 -22.18 28.36
CA HIS A 230 9.20 -21.44 29.58
C HIS A 230 7.99 -22.03 30.30
N ALA A 231 6.91 -22.29 29.58
CA ALA A 231 5.65 -22.73 30.16
C ALA A 231 5.67 -24.20 30.58
N LYS A 232 6.44 -25.06 29.90
CA LYS A 232 6.57 -26.52 30.16
C LYS A 232 5.25 -27.30 30.17
N ASP A 233 4.14 -26.66 29.78
CA ASP A 233 2.79 -27.23 29.70
C ASP A 233 2.17 -26.91 28.34
N LYS A 234 1.88 -27.95 27.57
CA LYS A 234 1.26 -27.80 26.23
C LYS A 234 -0.14 -27.17 26.29
N SER A 235 -0.86 -27.32 27.40
CA SER A 235 -2.19 -26.72 27.56
C SER A 235 -2.15 -25.19 27.66
N ALA A 236 -1.00 -24.63 28.05
CA ALA A 236 -0.77 -23.19 28.11
C ALA A 236 -0.88 -22.49 26.75
N VAL A 237 -0.66 -23.23 25.63
CA VAL A 237 -0.76 -22.68 24.27
C VAL A 237 -2.14 -22.07 24.01
N ALA A 238 -3.22 -22.66 24.51
CA ALA A 238 -4.58 -22.14 24.35
C ALA A 238 -4.80 -20.75 24.95
N LYS A 239 -3.95 -20.32 25.91
CA LYS A 239 -4.02 -18.99 26.54
C LYS A 239 -3.11 -17.95 25.89
N HIS A 240 -2.19 -18.37 25.04
CA HIS A 240 -1.15 -17.53 24.47
C HIS A 240 -1.10 -17.50 22.94
N PHE A 241 -1.88 -18.33 22.28
CA PHE A 241 -1.94 -18.37 20.83
C PHE A 241 -3.38 -18.24 20.32
N VAL A 242 -3.56 -17.36 19.36
CA VAL A 242 -4.81 -17.16 18.62
C VAL A 242 -4.52 -17.27 17.13
N ALA A 243 -5.50 -17.67 16.33
CA ALA A 243 -5.34 -17.83 14.89
C ALA A 243 -6.30 -16.92 14.11
N LEU A 244 -5.79 -16.33 13.05
CA LEU A 244 -6.58 -15.64 12.03
C LEU A 244 -6.55 -16.51 10.77
N SER A 245 -7.57 -17.35 10.59
CA SER A 245 -7.55 -18.39 9.57
C SER A 245 -8.95 -18.85 9.18
N THR A 246 -9.03 -19.53 8.03
CA THR A 246 -10.25 -20.24 7.59
C THR A 246 -10.14 -21.75 7.79
N ALA A 247 -9.00 -22.25 8.26
CA ALA A 247 -8.65 -23.66 8.23
C ALA A 247 -8.83 -24.35 9.60
N ALA A 248 -9.50 -25.51 9.61
CA ALA A 248 -9.67 -26.34 10.82
C ALA A 248 -8.34 -26.93 11.37
N VAL A 249 -7.28 -26.94 10.56
CA VAL A 249 -5.94 -27.43 10.96
C VAL A 249 -5.30 -26.65 12.10
N VAL A 250 -5.83 -25.48 12.43
CA VAL A 250 -5.43 -24.64 13.58
C VAL A 250 -5.45 -25.45 14.88
N LYS A 251 -6.42 -26.38 15.06
CA LYS A 251 -6.52 -27.25 16.24
C LYS A 251 -5.30 -28.17 16.40
N ALA A 252 -4.76 -28.68 15.30
CA ALA A 252 -3.56 -29.54 15.33
C ALA A 252 -2.32 -28.78 15.81
N PHE A 253 -2.26 -27.47 15.61
CA PHE A 253 -1.21 -26.61 16.16
C PHE A 253 -1.32 -26.43 17.68
N GLY A 254 -2.47 -26.74 18.28
CA GLY A 254 -2.76 -26.59 19.72
C GLY A 254 -3.51 -25.30 20.06
N ILE A 255 -4.00 -24.57 19.07
CA ILE A 255 -4.84 -23.38 19.28
C ILE A 255 -6.29 -23.82 19.42
N ASP A 256 -6.97 -23.31 20.46
CA ASP A 256 -8.40 -23.56 20.64
C ASP A 256 -9.20 -22.89 19.50
N LEU A 257 -10.18 -23.60 18.97
CA LEU A 257 -11.05 -23.09 17.91
C LEU A 257 -11.88 -21.86 18.36
N ASP A 258 -12.15 -21.75 19.66
CA ASP A 258 -12.77 -20.56 20.21
C ASP A 258 -11.86 -19.30 20.10
N ASN A 259 -10.55 -19.53 19.98
CA ASN A 259 -9.53 -18.50 19.77
C ASN A 259 -9.16 -18.33 18.29
N MET A 260 -9.92 -18.92 17.38
CA MET A 260 -9.78 -18.71 15.94
C MET A 260 -10.76 -17.65 15.46
N PHE A 261 -10.26 -16.70 14.66
CA PHE A 261 -11.05 -15.69 14.00
C PHE A 261 -11.04 -15.95 12.50
N GLY A 262 -12.22 -16.15 11.92
CA GLY A 262 -12.38 -16.44 10.51
C GLY A 262 -12.50 -15.20 9.63
N PHE A 263 -12.20 -15.37 8.37
CA PHE A 263 -12.54 -14.45 7.29
C PHE A 263 -12.79 -15.25 6.01
N TRP A 264 -13.15 -14.62 4.92
CA TRP A 264 -13.75 -15.31 3.78
C TRP A 264 -12.82 -15.33 2.58
N ASP A 265 -13.09 -16.20 1.63
CA ASP A 265 -12.33 -16.33 0.38
C ASP A 265 -12.44 -15.07 -0.51
N TRP A 266 -13.55 -14.33 -0.40
CA TRP A 266 -13.78 -13.08 -1.07
C TRP A 266 -13.00 -11.87 -0.47
N VAL A 267 -12.18 -12.11 0.56
CA VAL A 267 -11.21 -11.15 1.08
C VAL A 267 -9.83 -11.51 0.56
N GLY A 268 -9.30 -10.73 -0.38
CA GLY A 268 -7.92 -10.86 -0.85
C GLY A 268 -6.92 -10.47 0.24
N GLY A 269 -5.72 -11.10 0.26
CA GLY A 269 -4.70 -10.86 1.29
C GLY A 269 -4.32 -9.39 1.45
N ARG A 270 -3.98 -8.70 0.35
CA ARG A 270 -3.59 -7.28 0.34
C ARG A 270 -4.74 -6.30 0.65
N TYR A 271 -5.98 -6.80 0.68
CA TYR A 271 -7.19 -6.05 1.07
C TYR A 271 -7.76 -6.52 2.42
N SER A 272 -7.05 -7.40 3.14
CA SER A 272 -7.58 -8.07 4.34
C SER A 272 -7.49 -7.25 5.63
N LEU A 273 -6.88 -6.10 5.60
CA LEU A 273 -6.71 -5.18 6.74
C LEU A 273 -7.99 -4.98 7.56
N TRP A 274 -9.13 -4.88 6.88
CA TRP A 274 -10.46 -4.63 7.47
C TRP A 274 -11.12 -5.85 8.11
N SER A 275 -10.57 -7.05 7.89
CA SER A 275 -11.04 -8.32 8.45
C SER A 275 -10.45 -8.59 9.83
N CYS A 276 -10.57 -9.82 10.32
CA CYS A 276 -9.88 -10.26 11.53
C CYS A 276 -8.35 -10.10 11.46
N ILE A 277 -7.76 -9.97 10.27
CA ILE A 277 -6.33 -9.65 10.09
C ILE A 277 -5.94 -8.35 10.83
N GLY A 278 -6.88 -7.43 11.01
CA GLY A 278 -6.69 -6.23 11.84
C GLY A 278 -6.77 -6.44 13.36
N LEU A 279 -6.77 -7.68 13.87
CA LEU A 279 -6.87 -7.95 15.30
C LEU A 279 -5.71 -7.33 16.11
N SER A 280 -4.50 -7.36 15.58
CA SER A 280 -3.33 -6.72 16.22
C SER A 280 -3.51 -5.20 16.36
N ILE A 281 -4.10 -4.55 15.36
CA ILE A 281 -4.46 -3.12 15.41
C ILE A 281 -5.49 -2.88 16.50
N ALA A 282 -6.55 -3.71 16.56
CA ALA A 282 -7.61 -3.57 17.55
C ALA A 282 -7.10 -3.73 18.98
N LEU A 283 -6.18 -4.66 19.21
CA LEU A 283 -5.54 -4.86 20.50
C LEU A 283 -4.67 -3.66 20.90
N HIS A 284 -3.91 -3.09 19.97
CA HIS A 284 -3.02 -1.97 20.22
C HIS A 284 -3.75 -0.63 20.39
N ILE A 285 -4.59 -0.27 19.42
CA ILE A 285 -5.24 1.04 19.35
C ILE A 285 -6.53 1.09 20.18
N GLY A 286 -7.27 -0.05 20.25
CA GLY A 286 -8.58 -0.13 20.88
C GLY A 286 -9.73 0.03 19.88
N ARG A 287 -10.88 0.51 20.38
CA ARG A 287 -12.20 0.49 19.72
C ARG A 287 -12.32 1.26 18.40
N TYR A 288 -11.30 1.98 17.95
CA TYR A 288 -11.37 2.95 16.85
C TYR A 288 -11.01 2.40 15.47
N ILE A 289 -11.25 1.11 15.24
CA ILE A 289 -11.05 0.56 13.91
C ILE A 289 -12.21 0.98 13.01
N VAL A 290 -11.99 2.05 12.37
CA VAL A 290 -12.19 2.40 10.97
C VAL A 290 -13.56 2.18 10.37
N ILE A 291 -14.26 3.25 10.26
CA ILE A 291 -15.32 3.46 9.29
C ILE A 291 -14.73 4.27 8.14
N GLY A 292 -14.10 3.59 7.18
CA GLY A 292 -13.61 4.22 5.97
C GLY A 292 -14.70 4.22 4.88
N LEU A 293 -14.78 5.29 4.16
CA LEU A 293 -15.69 5.69 3.10
C LEU A 293 -16.15 4.58 2.13
N LEU A 294 -17.36 4.06 2.32
CA LEU A 294 -18.11 3.38 1.26
C LEU A 294 -18.67 4.39 0.23
N GLN A 295 -18.95 5.62 0.65
CA GLN A 295 -19.67 6.61 -0.13
C GLN A 295 -18.90 7.23 -1.29
N THR A 296 -17.58 7.14 -1.35
CA THR A 296 -16.78 7.84 -2.36
C THR A 296 -16.99 7.38 -3.79
N LEU A 297 -17.25 6.10 -4.02
CA LEU A 297 -17.45 5.60 -5.39
C LEU A 297 -18.83 5.91 -6.00
N ILE A 298 -19.78 6.38 -5.19
CA ILE A 298 -21.14 6.74 -5.65
C ILE A 298 -21.19 8.16 -6.21
N THR A 299 -20.17 8.98 -5.95
CA THR A 299 -20.06 10.34 -6.46
C THR A 299 -19.85 10.33 -7.99
N PRO A 300 -20.41 11.29 -8.74
CA PRO A 300 -20.17 11.41 -10.17
C PRO A 300 -18.68 11.37 -10.54
N VAL A 301 -18.34 10.74 -11.66
CA VAL A 301 -16.97 10.45 -12.10
C VAL A 301 -16.08 11.69 -12.02
N GLU A 302 -16.57 12.85 -12.42
CA GLU A 302 -15.83 14.12 -12.48
C GLU A 302 -15.53 14.73 -11.09
N LYS A 303 -16.22 14.26 -10.05
CA LYS A 303 -16.06 14.72 -8.66
C LYS A 303 -15.54 13.63 -7.73
N ASN A 304 -15.13 12.51 -8.29
CA ASN A 304 -14.73 11.31 -7.58
C ASN A 304 -13.20 11.26 -7.44
N ALA A 305 -12.69 11.48 -6.25
CA ALA A 305 -11.25 11.54 -5.98
C ALA A 305 -10.48 10.25 -6.37
N PRO A 306 -10.91 9.04 -5.99
CA PRO A 306 -10.31 7.79 -6.47
C PRO A 306 -10.25 7.68 -7.99
N ILE A 307 -11.33 8.04 -8.69
CA ILE A 307 -11.40 8.00 -10.16
C ILE A 307 -10.43 9.01 -10.76
N LEU A 308 -10.41 10.23 -10.23
CA LEU A 308 -9.48 11.26 -10.67
C LEU A 308 -8.01 10.80 -10.56
N LEU A 309 -7.61 10.28 -9.39
CA LEU A 309 -6.24 9.80 -9.19
C LEU A 309 -5.92 8.59 -10.08
N ALA A 310 -6.89 7.71 -10.32
CA ALA A 310 -6.73 6.60 -11.24
C ALA A 310 -6.48 7.07 -12.68
N LEU A 311 -7.28 8.02 -13.16
CA LEU A 311 -7.16 8.58 -14.51
C LEU A 311 -5.86 9.36 -14.70
N LEU A 312 -5.41 10.14 -13.69
CA LEU A 312 -4.10 10.78 -13.72
C LEU A 312 -2.97 9.74 -13.78
N GLY A 313 -3.08 8.63 -13.04
CA GLY A 313 -2.13 7.51 -13.14
C GLY A 313 -2.10 6.90 -14.54
N ILE A 314 -3.27 6.62 -15.14
CA ILE A 314 -3.36 6.17 -16.54
C ILE A 314 -2.70 7.16 -17.50
N TRP A 315 -2.93 8.46 -17.31
CA TRP A 315 -2.34 9.52 -18.11
C TRP A 315 -0.80 9.44 -18.11
N TYR A 316 -0.19 9.35 -16.94
CA TYR A 316 1.27 9.28 -16.86
C TYR A 316 1.85 7.94 -17.31
N ILE A 317 1.23 6.83 -16.93
CA ILE A 317 1.75 5.49 -17.27
C ILE A 317 1.61 5.21 -18.77
N ASN A 318 0.46 5.48 -19.35
CA ASN A 318 0.16 5.06 -20.71
C ASN A 318 0.51 6.11 -21.78
N PHE A 319 0.48 7.41 -21.44
CA PHE A 319 0.74 8.48 -22.40
C PHE A 319 2.11 9.12 -22.22
N PHE A 320 2.62 9.23 -20.99
CA PHE A 320 3.99 9.69 -20.72
C PHE A 320 4.98 8.56 -20.49
N GLN A 321 4.53 7.31 -20.47
CA GLN A 321 5.36 6.13 -20.25
C GLN A 321 6.13 6.16 -18.92
N ALA A 322 5.54 6.76 -17.90
CA ALA A 322 6.10 6.76 -16.57
C ALA A 322 6.10 5.32 -16.00
N GLU A 323 7.24 4.87 -15.53
CA GLU A 323 7.43 3.50 -15.03
C GLU A 323 7.07 3.38 -13.54
N THR A 324 7.13 4.49 -12.81
CA THR A 324 6.99 4.52 -11.36
C THR A 324 5.97 5.55 -10.88
N HIS A 325 5.49 5.37 -9.66
CA HIS A 325 4.67 6.35 -8.95
C HIS A 325 5.16 6.43 -7.49
N ALA A 326 5.53 7.63 -7.05
CA ALA A 326 6.04 7.83 -5.70
C ALA A 326 4.94 8.24 -4.73
N LEU A 327 4.93 7.65 -3.53
CA LEU A 327 4.08 8.04 -2.39
C LEU A 327 4.96 8.67 -1.32
N LEU A 328 4.80 9.97 -1.09
CA LEU A 328 5.71 10.78 -0.28
C LEU A 328 4.95 11.45 0.89
N PRO A 329 4.69 10.71 1.97
CA PRO A 329 3.99 11.26 3.13
C PRO A 329 4.91 12.15 3.96
N TYR A 330 4.50 13.39 4.21
CA TYR A 330 5.18 14.31 5.13
C TYR A 330 4.59 14.16 6.54
N ASP A 331 4.70 12.94 7.06
CA ASP A 331 4.34 12.55 8.42
C ASP A 331 5.12 11.28 8.80
N GLN A 332 5.89 11.33 9.88
CA GLN A 332 6.72 10.19 10.32
C GLN A 332 5.87 8.95 10.66
N TYR A 333 4.66 9.14 11.18
CA TYR A 333 3.75 8.03 11.43
C TYR A 333 3.32 7.27 10.17
N MET A 334 3.44 7.89 9.00
CA MET A 334 3.10 7.27 7.73
C MET A 334 4.30 6.60 7.01
N HIS A 335 5.41 6.34 7.71
CA HIS A 335 6.62 5.77 7.10
C HIS A 335 6.42 4.39 6.46
N ARG A 336 5.38 3.65 6.84
CA ARG A 336 5.03 2.36 6.22
C ARG A 336 3.96 2.46 5.13
N PHE A 337 3.44 3.66 4.83
CA PHE A 337 2.34 3.86 3.90
C PHE A 337 2.68 3.44 2.47
N ALA A 338 3.84 3.86 1.95
CA ALA A 338 4.31 3.46 0.63
C ALA A 338 4.54 1.94 0.54
N ALA A 339 5.16 1.33 1.55
CA ALA A 339 5.39 -0.11 1.59
C ALA A 339 4.08 -0.93 1.59
N TYR A 340 3.02 -0.45 2.24
CA TYR A 340 1.71 -1.09 2.19
C TYR A 340 1.13 -1.05 0.77
N PHE A 341 1.19 0.10 0.09
CA PHE A 341 0.66 0.24 -1.27
C PHE A 341 1.59 -0.32 -2.34
N GLN A 342 2.86 -0.61 -2.06
CA GLN A 342 3.68 -1.45 -2.94
C GLN A 342 2.96 -2.78 -3.19
N GLN A 343 2.54 -3.50 -2.14
CA GLN A 343 1.76 -4.72 -2.31
C GLN A 343 0.39 -4.40 -2.91
N GLY A 344 -0.32 -3.41 -2.36
CA GLY A 344 -1.68 -3.07 -2.77
C GLY A 344 -1.81 -2.82 -4.27
N ASP A 345 -0.90 -2.07 -4.87
CA ASP A 345 -0.93 -1.69 -6.29
C ASP A 345 -0.18 -2.71 -7.17
N MET A 346 1.08 -3.03 -6.84
CA MET A 346 1.93 -3.84 -7.72
C MET A 346 1.44 -5.29 -7.84
N GLU A 347 0.94 -5.90 -6.76
CA GLU A 347 0.35 -7.24 -6.80
C GLU A 347 -1.01 -7.25 -7.51
N SER A 348 -1.78 -6.15 -7.42
CA SER A 348 -3.07 -6.03 -8.08
C SER A 348 -2.94 -5.78 -9.58
N ASN A 349 -2.13 -4.80 -9.97
CA ASN A 349 -2.10 -4.26 -11.32
C ASN A 349 -0.83 -4.61 -12.11
N GLY A 350 0.15 -5.28 -11.50
CA GLY A 350 1.30 -5.84 -12.19
C GLY A 350 0.92 -7.07 -13.03
N LYS A 351 0.05 -6.88 -14.01
CA LYS A 351 -0.54 -7.94 -14.86
C LYS A 351 -0.36 -7.62 -16.32
N TYR A 352 -0.08 -8.63 -17.15
CA TYR A 352 0.07 -8.47 -18.59
C TYR A 352 -0.97 -9.25 -19.42
N ILE A 353 -1.94 -9.88 -18.75
CA ILE A 353 -3.04 -10.59 -19.40
C ILE A 353 -4.35 -9.90 -19.05
N THR A 354 -5.15 -9.59 -20.09
CA THR A 354 -6.48 -9.01 -19.91
C THR A 354 -7.48 -10.03 -19.38
N ILE A 355 -8.64 -9.53 -18.90
CA ILE A 355 -9.80 -10.37 -18.55
C ILE A 355 -10.31 -11.23 -19.72
N HIS A 356 -9.92 -10.93 -20.95
CA HIS A 356 -10.24 -11.68 -22.16
C HIS A 356 -9.14 -12.68 -22.56
N GLY A 357 -8.13 -12.92 -21.71
CA GLY A 357 -7.04 -13.85 -21.94
C GLY A 357 -6.01 -13.39 -23.00
N LYS A 358 -6.00 -12.11 -23.35
CA LYS A 358 -5.07 -11.54 -24.34
C LYS A 358 -3.92 -10.81 -23.64
N ARG A 359 -2.72 -10.92 -24.20
CA ARG A 359 -1.58 -10.12 -23.75
C ARG A 359 -1.84 -8.64 -24.08
N VAL A 360 -1.56 -7.77 -23.11
CA VAL A 360 -1.62 -6.33 -23.32
C VAL A 360 -0.42 -5.85 -24.19
N ASN A 361 -0.63 -4.79 -24.96
CA ASN A 361 0.39 -4.07 -25.71
C ASN A 361 0.66 -2.66 -25.14
N TYR A 362 0.24 -2.42 -23.89
CA TYR A 362 0.39 -1.18 -23.15
C TYR A 362 0.93 -1.48 -21.74
N HIS A 363 1.42 -0.45 -21.05
CA HIS A 363 1.85 -0.56 -19.65
C HIS A 363 0.65 -0.66 -18.71
N THR A 364 0.82 -1.42 -17.63
CA THR A 364 -0.16 -1.57 -16.55
C THR A 364 0.39 -1.00 -15.23
N GLY A 365 0.23 -1.67 -14.10
CA GLY A 365 0.60 -1.17 -12.79
C GLY A 365 2.03 -0.59 -12.70
N PRO A 366 2.20 0.59 -12.09
CA PRO A 366 3.50 1.21 -11.90
C PRO A 366 4.29 0.53 -10.80
N ILE A 367 5.59 0.78 -10.77
CA ILE A 367 6.42 0.51 -9.60
C ILE A 367 6.09 1.57 -8.55
N VAL A 368 5.48 1.16 -7.44
CA VAL A 368 5.15 2.05 -6.32
C VAL A 368 6.27 2.05 -5.30
N TRP A 369 6.69 3.23 -4.87
CA TRP A 369 7.76 3.41 -3.89
C TRP A 369 7.61 4.75 -3.17
N GLY A 370 8.37 4.96 -2.10
CA GLY A 370 8.39 6.23 -1.41
C GLY A 370 8.89 6.12 0.02
N GLU A 371 9.26 7.27 0.56
CA GLU A 371 9.71 7.46 1.93
C GLU A 371 9.12 8.76 2.49
N PRO A 372 9.04 8.93 3.81
CA PRO A 372 8.57 10.18 4.39
C PRO A 372 9.44 11.38 4.02
N GLY A 373 8.81 12.52 3.74
CA GLY A 373 9.47 13.82 3.85
C GLY A 373 9.69 14.15 5.33
N THR A 374 10.82 14.78 5.70
CA THR A 374 11.86 15.34 4.82
C THR A 374 12.99 14.35 4.45
N ASN A 375 12.99 13.14 5.04
CA ASN A 375 14.07 12.16 4.85
C ASN A 375 14.31 11.86 3.35
N GLY A 376 13.25 11.64 2.58
CA GLY A 376 13.33 11.39 1.15
C GLY A 376 14.09 12.48 0.38
N GLN A 377 13.98 13.76 0.82
CA GLN A 377 14.69 14.89 0.20
C GLN A 377 16.21 14.70 0.23
N HIS A 378 16.71 14.03 1.25
CA HIS A 378 18.13 13.76 1.45
C HIS A 378 18.58 12.39 0.92
N ALA A 379 17.66 11.62 0.30
CA ALA A 379 17.94 10.29 -0.21
C ALA A 379 17.85 10.20 -1.75
N PHE A 380 16.76 10.67 -2.36
CA PHE A 380 16.50 10.43 -3.78
C PHE A 380 15.88 11.63 -4.54
N TYR A 381 15.63 12.76 -3.91
CA TYR A 381 15.03 13.92 -4.61
C TYR A 381 15.93 14.51 -5.70
N GLN A 382 17.24 14.29 -5.62
CA GLN A 382 18.16 14.63 -6.70
C GLN A 382 17.69 14.02 -8.04
N LEU A 383 17.28 12.75 -8.03
CA LEU A 383 16.75 12.08 -9.21
C LEU A 383 15.41 12.69 -9.66
N ILE A 384 14.52 12.98 -8.71
CA ILE A 384 13.20 13.53 -9.06
C ILE A 384 13.35 14.91 -9.70
N HIS A 385 14.25 15.77 -9.20
CA HIS A 385 14.47 17.11 -9.72
C HIS A 385 15.24 17.13 -11.05
N GLN A 386 16.39 16.45 -11.13
CA GLN A 386 17.33 16.55 -12.25
C GLN A 386 17.57 15.23 -12.99
N GLY A 387 16.91 14.14 -12.58
CA GLY A 387 17.00 12.88 -13.30
C GLY A 387 16.25 12.91 -14.62
N THR A 388 16.58 11.97 -15.51
CA THR A 388 16.01 11.83 -16.85
C THR A 388 14.66 11.09 -16.87
N ARG A 389 14.21 10.54 -15.74
CA ARG A 389 12.95 9.80 -15.62
C ARG A 389 11.85 10.71 -15.10
N MET A 390 10.65 10.57 -15.66
CA MET A 390 9.45 11.18 -15.08
C MET A 390 8.96 10.32 -13.92
N VAL A 391 8.78 10.96 -12.76
CA VAL A 391 8.26 10.32 -11.55
C VAL A 391 7.03 11.08 -11.07
N PRO A 392 5.82 10.69 -11.49
CA PRO A 392 4.60 11.22 -10.88
C PRO A 392 4.58 10.89 -9.38
N ALA A 393 4.18 11.86 -8.55
CA ALA A 393 4.25 11.68 -7.11
C ALA A 393 3.01 12.23 -6.39
N ASP A 394 2.58 11.49 -5.36
CA ASP A 394 1.58 11.95 -4.40
C ASP A 394 2.29 12.41 -3.12
N PHE A 395 2.15 13.67 -2.79
CA PHE A 395 2.62 14.29 -1.57
C PHE A 395 1.46 14.36 -0.56
N LEU A 396 1.62 13.80 0.63
CA LEU A 396 0.56 13.76 1.63
C LEU A 396 1.01 14.49 2.89
N ILE A 397 0.14 15.33 3.49
CA ILE A 397 0.48 16.05 4.73
C ILE A 397 -0.75 16.33 5.61
N PRO A 398 -0.67 16.12 6.94
CA PRO A 398 -1.65 16.65 7.88
C PRO A 398 -1.40 18.14 8.14
N VAL A 399 -2.48 18.92 8.27
CA VAL A 399 -2.39 20.33 8.71
C VAL A 399 -2.00 20.43 10.18
N GLN A 400 -2.46 19.46 10.99
CA GLN A 400 -2.22 19.43 12.43
C GLN A 400 -1.30 18.25 12.80
N THR A 401 -0.23 18.55 13.52
CA THR A 401 0.66 17.53 14.07
C THR A 401 0.06 16.86 15.32
N GLN A 402 0.54 15.65 15.63
CA GLN A 402 0.29 14.99 16.91
C GLN A 402 1.17 15.60 18.04
N HIS A 403 2.30 16.19 17.69
CA HIS A 403 3.33 16.69 18.64
C HIS A 403 3.73 18.13 18.30
N PRO A 404 3.07 19.14 18.89
CA PRO A 404 3.36 20.55 18.60
C PRO A 404 4.63 21.04 19.33
N ILE A 405 5.76 20.38 19.08
CA ILE A 405 7.05 20.70 19.70
C ILE A 405 7.48 22.11 19.30
N ARG A 406 8.00 22.90 20.26
CA ARG A 406 8.42 24.29 20.09
C ARG A 406 7.30 25.13 19.42
N GLU A 407 6.11 25.08 20.00
CA GLU A 407 4.94 25.83 19.49
C GLU A 407 4.60 25.52 18.04
N GLY A 408 4.86 24.27 17.61
CA GLY A 408 4.58 23.79 16.26
C GLY A 408 5.68 24.14 15.25
N LEU A 409 6.84 24.63 15.66
CA LEU A 409 7.94 25.02 14.75
C LEU A 409 8.34 23.85 13.84
N HIS A 410 8.53 22.64 14.39
CA HIS A 410 8.88 21.45 13.60
C HIS A 410 7.87 21.20 12.48
N HIS A 411 6.59 21.30 12.78
CA HIS A 411 5.53 21.07 11.79
C HIS A 411 5.44 22.19 10.77
N LYS A 412 5.66 23.46 11.17
CA LYS A 412 5.73 24.59 10.24
C LYS A 412 6.86 24.43 9.23
N ILE A 413 8.03 23.96 9.69
CA ILE A 413 9.17 23.67 8.79
C ILE A 413 8.83 22.49 7.86
N LEU A 414 8.18 21.44 8.36
CA LEU A 414 7.75 20.30 7.55
C LEU A 414 6.76 20.73 6.45
N MET A 415 5.75 21.54 6.80
CA MET A 415 4.79 22.10 5.84
C MET A 415 5.47 23.00 4.80
N ALA A 416 6.42 23.83 5.23
CA ALA A 416 7.18 24.68 4.30
C ALA A 416 7.98 23.84 3.29
N ASN A 417 8.61 22.75 3.74
CA ASN A 417 9.31 21.82 2.84
C ASN A 417 8.35 21.13 1.87
N PHE A 418 7.20 20.64 2.34
CA PHE A 418 6.17 20.03 1.50
C PHE A 418 5.74 20.98 0.37
N LEU A 419 5.43 22.24 0.69
CA LEU A 419 5.02 23.25 -0.29
C LEU A 419 6.15 23.62 -1.24
N ALA A 420 7.36 23.85 -0.70
CA ALA A 420 8.53 24.23 -1.49
C ALA A 420 8.94 23.16 -2.49
N GLN A 421 8.89 21.87 -2.10
CA GLN A 421 9.26 20.77 -2.99
C GLN A 421 8.29 20.62 -4.16
N THR A 422 6.99 20.69 -3.90
CA THR A 422 5.98 20.60 -4.97
C THR A 422 6.01 21.82 -5.90
N GLU A 423 6.31 23.02 -5.37
CA GLU A 423 6.52 24.23 -6.19
C GLU A 423 7.79 24.13 -7.05
N ALA A 424 8.91 23.72 -6.45
CA ALA A 424 10.19 23.59 -7.15
C ALA A 424 10.14 22.54 -8.26
N LEU A 425 9.49 21.38 -8.00
CA LEU A 425 9.31 20.31 -8.98
C LEU A 425 8.51 20.78 -10.20
N MET A 426 7.48 21.60 -9.98
CA MET A 426 6.67 22.14 -11.06
C MET A 426 7.39 23.28 -11.81
N LYS A 427 7.88 24.28 -11.05
CA LYS A 427 8.39 25.52 -11.62
C LYS A 427 9.78 25.35 -12.25
N GLY A 428 10.64 24.56 -11.62
CA GLY A 428 12.05 24.47 -12.01
C GLY A 428 12.81 25.78 -11.74
N LYS A 429 13.93 25.95 -12.44
CA LYS A 429 14.77 27.17 -12.45
C LYS A 429 15.37 27.34 -13.83
N THR A 430 15.14 28.46 -14.46
CA THR A 430 15.66 28.76 -15.81
C THR A 430 17.16 29.04 -15.81
N THR A 431 17.78 29.03 -16.99
CA THR A 431 19.20 29.38 -17.18
C THR A 431 19.46 30.79 -16.72
N GLU A 432 18.55 31.74 -17.02
CA GLU A 432 18.68 33.15 -16.64
C GLU A 432 18.61 33.36 -15.12
N GLU A 433 17.69 32.65 -14.46
CA GLU A 433 17.57 32.69 -12.99
C GLU A 433 18.81 32.09 -12.32
N ALA A 434 19.29 30.96 -12.81
CA ALA A 434 20.50 30.31 -12.32
C ALA A 434 21.75 31.19 -12.52
N ARG A 435 21.87 31.85 -13.69
CA ARG A 435 22.96 32.78 -14.00
C ARG A 435 22.98 33.94 -13.02
N LYS A 436 21.85 34.61 -12.83
CA LYS A 436 21.73 35.75 -11.88
C LYS A 436 22.12 35.35 -10.45
N GLU A 437 21.72 34.15 -9.99
CA GLU A 437 22.10 33.66 -8.67
C GLU A 437 23.61 33.43 -8.56
N LEU A 438 24.24 32.84 -9.59
CA LEU A 438 25.66 32.57 -9.62
C LEU A 438 26.47 33.88 -9.67
N GLU A 439 26.06 34.84 -10.48
CA GLU A 439 26.65 36.21 -10.55
C GLU A 439 26.53 36.91 -9.19
N ALA A 440 25.37 36.85 -8.55
CA ALA A 440 25.13 37.42 -7.23
C ALA A 440 25.98 36.76 -6.13
N SER A 441 26.39 35.49 -6.32
CA SER A 441 27.34 34.80 -5.43
C SER A 441 28.81 35.08 -5.74
N GLY A 442 29.10 35.95 -6.73
CA GLY A 442 30.45 36.37 -7.10
C GLY A 442 31.12 35.47 -8.15
N LEU A 443 30.43 34.52 -8.76
CA LEU A 443 30.97 33.72 -9.86
C LEU A 443 30.90 34.52 -11.19
N SER A 444 31.91 34.35 -12.04
CA SER A 444 31.96 34.95 -13.38
C SER A 444 32.87 34.14 -14.31
N GLY A 445 32.83 34.42 -15.61
CA GLY A 445 33.68 33.81 -16.62
C GLY A 445 33.52 32.28 -16.68
N ASP A 446 34.60 31.57 -16.98
CA ASP A 446 34.59 30.12 -17.19
C ASP A 446 34.06 29.33 -15.97
N ALA A 447 34.31 29.81 -14.75
CA ALA A 447 33.82 29.18 -13.54
C ALA A 447 32.28 29.19 -13.46
N LEU A 448 31.66 30.33 -13.86
CA LEU A 448 30.22 30.46 -13.94
C LEU A 448 29.64 29.52 -15.02
N GLU A 449 30.20 29.57 -16.24
CA GLU A 449 29.70 28.80 -17.38
C GLU A 449 29.82 27.28 -17.13
N THR A 450 30.83 26.83 -16.40
CA THR A 450 31.00 25.41 -16.01
C THR A 450 29.91 24.97 -15.06
N ILE A 451 29.50 25.81 -14.09
CA ILE A 451 28.52 25.41 -13.05
C ILE A 451 27.09 25.63 -13.51
N LEU A 452 26.85 26.64 -14.39
CA LEU A 452 25.52 27.08 -14.79
C LEU A 452 24.58 25.93 -15.25
N PRO A 453 24.98 24.99 -16.12
CA PRO A 453 24.10 23.90 -16.53
C PRO A 453 23.65 23.02 -15.37
N HIS A 454 24.47 22.89 -14.34
CA HIS A 454 24.17 22.07 -13.15
C HIS A 454 23.21 22.76 -12.16
N LYS A 455 22.97 24.06 -12.32
CA LYS A 455 22.05 24.85 -11.49
C LYS A 455 20.70 25.12 -12.13
N VAL A 456 20.51 24.64 -13.36
CA VAL A 456 19.22 24.68 -14.07
C VAL A 456 18.36 23.51 -13.66
N PHE A 457 17.06 23.73 -13.47
CA PHE A 457 16.07 22.71 -13.14
C PHE A 457 14.95 22.78 -14.16
N GLN A 458 14.70 21.67 -14.85
CA GLN A 458 13.70 21.63 -15.94
C GLN A 458 12.28 21.98 -15.47
N GLY A 459 11.92 21.65 -14.23
CA GLY A 459 10.53 21.76 -13.79
C GLY A 459 9.61 20.75 -14.47
N ASN A 460 8.32 21.07 -14.52
CA ASN A 460 7.28 20.22 -15.13
C ASN A 460 7.30 18.75 -14.62
N LYS A 461 7.68 18.56 -13.35
CA LYS A 461 7.62 17.26 -12.67
C LYS A 461 6.28 17.16 -11.96
N PRO A 462 5.40 16.20 -12.37
CA PRO A 462 4.01 16.18 -11.92
C PRO A 462 3.86 15.73 -10.47
N THR A 463 3.04 16.47 -9.71
CA THR A 463 2.71 16.11 -8.32
C THR A 463 1.25 16.33 -8.02
N ASN A 464 0.68 15.46 -7.16
CA ASN A 464 -0.56 15.70 -6.44
C ASN A 464 -0.25 16.09 -4.99
N SER A 465 -0.99 17.03 -4.44
CA SER A 465 -0.90 17.40 -3.02
C SER A 465 -2.18 16.96 -2.30
N ILE A 466 -2.04 16.04 -1.35
CA ILE A 466 -3.14 15.48 -0.57
C ILE A 466 -3.03 16.02 0.86
N VAL A 467 -3.90 16.98 1.19
CA VAL A 467 -3.86 17.71 2.46
C VAL A 467 -5.07 17.35 3.30
N PHE A 468 -4.85 16.96 4.54
CA PHE A 468 -5.92 16.57 5.46
C PHE A 468 -5.72 17.19 6.83
N LYS A 469 -6.80 17.34 7.60
CA LYS A 469 -6.77 18.08 8.86
C LYS A 469 -5.78 17.49 9.87
N LYS A 470 -5.87 16.19 10.13
CA LYS A 470 -5.04 15.48 11.11
C LYS A 470 -5.01 13.99 10.80
N LEU A 471 -3.86 13.34 11.00
CA LEU A 471 -3.80 11.88 10.94
C LEU A 471 -4.53 11.30 12.15
N ASN A 472 -5.65 10.65 11.88
CA ASN A 472 -6.48 9.96 12.87
C ASN A 472 -7.05 8.67 12.25
N PRO A 473 -7.69 7.78 13.02
CA PRO A 473 -8.21 6.51 12.49
C PRO A 473 -9.14 6.68 11.29
N PHE A 474 -9.99 7.70 11.31
CA PHE A 474 -10.92 7.96 10.22
C PHE A 474 -10.21 8.43 8.95
N THR A 475 -9.34 9.44 9.07
CA THR A 475 -8.58 10.00 7.93
C THR A 475 -7.69 8.94 7.29
N LEU A 476 -6.98 8.13 8.10
CA LEU A 476 -6.18 7.04 7.58
C LEU A 476 -7.04 6.03 6.82
N GLY A 477 -8.19 5.65 7.38
CA GLY A 477 -9.13 4.76 6.72
C GLY A 477 -9.66 5.31 5.39
N ALA A 478 -9.94 6.62 5.33
CA ALA A 478 -10.35 7.30 4.12
C ALA A 478 -9.25 7.29 3.04
N LEU A 479 -8.01 7.57 3.43
CA LEU A 479 -6.86 7.50 2.54
C LEU A 479 -6.65 6.08 1.98
N ILE A 480 -6.71 5.06 2.86
CA ILE A 480 -6.58 3.66 2.43
C ILE A 480 -7.69 3.30 1.43
N ALA A 481 -8.95 3.60 1.74
CA ALA A 481 -10.08 3.31 0.85
C ALA A 481 -9.94 4.04 -0.49
N MET A 482 -9.47 5.29 -0.49
CA MET A 482 -9.23 6.06 -1.70
C MET A 482 -8.22 5.38 -2.64
N TYR A 483 -7.11 4.88 -2.10
CA TYR A 483 -6.12 4.16 -2.90
C TYR A 483 -6.59 2.75 -3.30
N GLU A 484 -7.31 2.01 -2.45
CA GLU A 484 -7.92 0.73 -2.83
C GLU A 484 -8.84 0.91 -4.05
N HIS A 485 -9.65 1.95 -4.06
CA HIS A 485 -10.54 2.25 -5.17
C HIS A 485 -9.80 2.78 -6.40
N LYS A 486 -8.74 3.60 -6.24
CA LYS A 486 -7.84 4.00 -7.33
C LYS A 486 -7.28 2.77 -8.05
N ILE A 487 -6.74 1.82 -7.30
CA ILE A 487 -6.15 0.58 -7.82
C ILE A 487 -7.18 -0.23 -8.60
N PHE A 488 -8.38 -0.42 -8.03
CA PHE A 488 -9.48 -1.12 -8.69
C PHE A 488 -9.85 -0.47 -10.03
N ILE A 489 -10.03 0.86 -10.05
CA ILE A 489 -10.41 1.59 -11.26
C ILE A 489 -9.33 1.49 -12.32
N GLN A 490 -8.05 1.58 -11.96
CA GLN A 490 -6.96 1.38 -12.90
C GLN A 490 -6.98 -0.04 -13.49
N GLY A 491 -7.26 -1.06 -12.69
CA GLY A 491 -7.42 -2.43 -13.17
C GLY A 491 -8.56 -2.57 -14.19
N VAL A 492 -9.70 -1.90 -13.94
CA VAL A 492 -10.83 -1.83 -14.89
C VAL A 492 -10.40 -1.15 -16.19
N MET A 493 -9.68 -0.02 -16.10
CA MET A 493 -9.18 0.73 -17.26
C MET A 493 -8.25 -0.11 -18.13
N TRP A 494 -7.37 -0.90 -17.52
CA TRP A 494 -6.46 -1.81 -18.22
C TRP A 494 -7.07 -3.16 -18.58
N GLU A 495 -8.34 -3.38 -18.23
CA GLU A 495 -9.06 -4.65 -18.48
C GLU A 495 -8.33 -5.86 -17.88
N ILE A 496 -7.73 -5.73 -16.68
CA ILE A 496 -6.99 -6.80 -16.00
C ILE A 496 -7.71 -7.26 -14.73
N ASN A 497 -7.40 -8.47 -14.26
CA ASN A 497 -7.88 -8.95 -12.96
C ASN A 497 -6.96 -8.44 -11.84
N SER A 498 -7.43 -7.45 -11.08
CA SER A 498 -6.67 -6.86 -9.96
C SER A 498 -6.70 -7.70 -8.68
N PHE A 499 -7.36 -8.86 -8.64
CA PHE A 499 -7.69 -9.55 -7.38
C PHE A 499 -7.08 -10.94 -7.24
N ASP A 500 -6.45 -11.49 -8.27
CA ASP A 500 -5.60 -12.68 -8.20
C ASP A 500 -4.10 -12.33 -8.06
N GLN A 501 -3.24 -13.33 -7.89
CA GLN A 501 -1.79 -13.17 -7.73
C GLN A 501 -1.01 -14.38 -8.26
N TRP A 502 -1.32 -14.88 -9.43
CA TRP A 502 -0.66 -16.05 -10.04
C TRP A 502 0.86 -15.89 -10.20
N GLY A 503 1.34 -14.65 -10.35
CA GLY A 503 2.76 -14.33 -10.53
C GLY A 503 3.68 -14.75 -9.39
N VAL A 504 3.14 -14.95 -8.17
CA VAL A 504 3.94 -15.36 -7.00
C VAL A 504 4.01 -16.90 -6.83
N GLU A 505 3.28 -17.69 -7.62
CA GLU A 505 3.18 -19.14 -7.43
C GLU A 505 4.41 -19.89 -7.95
N LEU A 506 5.01 -19.45 -9.04
CA LEU A 506 6.17 -20.11 -9.65
C LEU A 506 7.37 -20.17 -8.70
N GLY A 507 7.70 -19.04 -8.05
CA GLY A 507 8.80 -18.99 -7.09
C GLY A 507 8.59 -19.94 -5.90
N LYS A 508 7.36 -20.01 -5.37
CA LYS A 508 7.01 -20.96 -4.30
C LYS A 508 7.16 -22.41 -4.72
N ALA A 509 6.77 -22.73 -5.95
CA ALA A 509 6.90 -24.09 -6.49
C ALA A 509 8.38 -24.49 -6.63
N LEU A 510 9.24 -23.58 -7.08
CA LEU A 510 10.67 -23.81 -7.18
C LEU A 510 11.33 -23.92 -5.79
N CYS A 511 10.95 -23.06 -4.85
CA CYS A 511 11.45 -23.12 -3.47
C CYS A 511 11.25 -24.52 -2.85
N LYS A 512 10.06 -25.10 -2.99
CA LYS A 512 9.76 -26.46 -2.50
C LYS A 512 10.61 -27.58 -3.12
N LYS A 513 11.19 -27.36 -4.31
CA LYS A 513 12.14 -28.28 -4.95
C LYS A 513 13.55 -28.08 -4.45
N ILE A 514 13.97 -26.83 -4.29
CA ILE A 514 15.32 -26.45 -3.88
C ILE A 514 15.59 -26.74 -2.41
N GLU A 515 14.60 -26.57 -1.54
CA GLU A 515 14.76 -26.73 -0.09
C GLU A 515 15.34 -28.11 0.30
N PRO A 516 14.80 -29.27 -0.16
CA PRO A 516 15.38 -30.57 0.14
C PRO A 516 16.76 -30.78 -0.51
N GLU A 517 17.05 -30.14 -1.64
CA GLU A 517 18.34 -30.24 -2.31
C GLU A 517 19.45 -29.51 -1.52
N LEU A 518 19.11 -28.41 -0.84
CA LEU A 518 20.01 -27.71 0.08
C LEU A 518 20.33 -28.54 1.34
N GLN A 519 19.40 -29.40 1.78
CA GLN A 519 19.60 -30.29 2.93
C GLN A 519 20.39 -31.55 2.58
N GLY A 520 20.34 -32.00 1.32
CA GLY A 520 21.05 -33.18 0.85
C GLY A 520 22.56 -32.97 0.69
N THR A 521 23.31 -34.06 0.61
CA THR A 521 24.79 -34.04 0.43
C THR A 521 25.23 -34.09 -1.04
N GLU A 522 24.38 -34.61 -1.91
CA GLU A 522 24.68 -34.83 -3.33
C GLU A 522 24.81 -33.53 -4.12
N GLU A 523 25.68 -33.51 -5.14
CA GLU A 523 25.78 -32.39 -6.05
C GLU A 523 24.50 -32.24 -6.89
N VAL A 524 24.03 -31.02 -7.06
CA VAL A 524 22.74 -30.71 -7.71
C VAL A 524 22.97 -30.32 -9.16
N HIS A 525 22.18 -30.97 -10.06
CA HIS A 525 22.19 -30.78 -11.51
C HIS A 525 20.79 -30.63 -12.12
N SER A 526 19.76 -30.48 -11.28
CA SER A 526 18.31 -30.51 -11.64
C SER A 526 17.74 -29.17 -12.10
N HIS A 527 18.54 -28.09 -12.03
CA HIS A 527 18.17 -26.72 -12.38
C HIS A 527 19.01 -26.18 -13.54
N ASP A 528 18.83 -24.89 -13.85
CA ASP A 528 19.75 -24.20 -14.76
C ASP A 528 21.16 -24.09 -14.15
N SER A 529 22.15 -23.81 -15.00
CA SER A 529 23.55 -23.83 -14.58
C SER A 529 23.89 -22.84 -13.46
N SER A 530 23.23 -21.67 -13.42
CA SER A 530 23.42 -20.68 -12.37
C SER A 530 22.86 -21.18 -11.04
N THR A 531 21.62 -21.67 -11.03
CA THR A 531 20.97 -22.19 -9.82
C THR A 531 21.72 -23.41 -9.26
N ASN A 532 22.10 -24.37 -10.10
CA ASN A 532 22.93 -25.51 -9.70
C ASN A 532 24.26 -25.07 -9.07
N GLY A 533 24.95 -24.13 -9.72
CA GLY A 533 26.23 -23.61 -9.23
C GLY A 533 26.11 -22.93 -7.87
N LEU A 534 25.04 -22.14 -7.68
CA LEU A 534 24.76 -21.46 -6.41
C LEU A 534 24.38 -22.45 -5.29
N ILE A 535 23.53 -23.43 -5.55
CA ILE A 535 23.16 -24.47 -4.57
C ILE A 535 24.42 -25.20 -4.13
N ASN A 536 25.25 -25.68 -5.06
CA ASN A 536 26.46 -26.44 -4.77
C ASN A 536 27.50 -25.58 -4.02
N PHE A 537 27.63 -24.30 -4.38
CA PHE A 537 28.48 -23.37 -3.63
C PHE A 537 27.99 -23.16 -2.17
N ILE A 538 26.69 -22.96 -1.98
CA ILE A 538 26.08 -22.80 -0.65
C ILE A 538 26.32 -24.06 0.18
N LYS A 539 26.04 -25.25 -0.33
CA LYS A 539 26.26 -26.52 0.35
C LYS A 539 27.72 -26.73 0.76
N LYS A 540 28.67 -26.38 -0.11
CA LYS A 540 30.09 -26.47 0.19
C LYS A 540 30.57 -25.54 1.30
N ASN A 541 29.90 -24.39 1.47
CA ASN A 541 30.27 -23.35 2.42
C ASN A 541 29.32 -23.23 3.62
N HIS A 542 28.26 -24.04 3.65
CA HIS A 542 27.35 -24.12 4.80
C HIS A 542 28.01 -25.00 5.87
N ALA A 543 28.51 -24.37 6.93
CA ALA A 543 29.13 -25.06 8.07
C ALA A 543 28.07 -25.55 9.06
#